data_545f4c50d3481a2dbab597dd222a336a
#
_entry.id   545f4c50d3481a2dbab597dd222a336a
#
_cell.length_a   1.000
_cell.length_b   1.000
_cell.length_c   1.000
_cell.angle_alpha   90.00
_cell.angle_beta   90.00
_cell.angle_gamma   90.00
#
_symmetry.space_group_name_H-M   'P 1'
#
loop_
_entity.id
_entity.type
_entity.pdbx_description
1 polymer ?
#
loop_
_entity_poly.entity_id
_entity_poly.type
_entity_poly.pdbx_seq_one_letter_code
_entity_poly.pdbx_strand_id
1 'polypeptide(L)'
;PNHGSINDMLYSQPGNTYLHLSLLYRFFSLLSPDAGNAEKNSSAYLQQALDYLQHNYAYVIKIQDVARYVGIDRTYLYKLFTRELGISPQQYLIRLRLSMAKRLLASTDLRITEISNSCGFADSASFCHHFQAHFSITPSQFRKEPGREPVM
;
A
#
# COMPACT_ATOMS: atom_id res chain seq x y z
N PRO A 1 -30.10 -19.46 25.51
CA PRO A 1 -29.76 -19.93 24.18
C PRO A 1 -29.32 -18.76 23.32
N ASN A 2 -28.02 -18.73 23.05
CA ASN A 2 -27.34 -17.70 22.29
C ASN A 2 -27.69 -17.82 20.80
N HIS A 3 -28.47 -16.90 20.30
CA HIS A 3 -28.47 -16.56 18.89
C HIS A 3 -27.34 -15.54 18.63
N GLY A 4 -26.11 -16.03 18.58
CA GLY A 4 -25.02 -15.32 17.95
C GLY A 4 -25.36 -15.19 16.48
N SER A 5 -25.73 -13.97 16.06
CA SER A 5 -26.10 -13.69 14.69
C SER A 5 -24.90 -13.97 13.78
N ILE A 6 -25.14 -14.72 12.70
CA ILE A 6 -24.16 -14.96 11.61
C ILE A 6 -23.57 -13.63 11.07
N ASN A 7 -24.29 -12.52 11.27
CA ASN A 7 -23.82 -11.17 10.95
C ASN A 7 -22.58 -10.73 11.75
N ASP A 8 -22.46 -11.11 13.02
CA ASP A 8 -21.32 -10.68 13.86
C ASP A 8 -20.00 -11.38 13.48
N MET A 9 -20.08 -12.59 12.91
CA MET A 9 -18.92 -13.32 12.40
C MET A 9 -18.39 -12.74 11.07
N LEU A 10 -19.23 -12.11 10.27
CA LEU A 10 -18.85 -11.55 8.96
C LEU A 10 -18.14 -10.19 9.08
N TYR A 11 -18.32 -9.45 10.18
CA TYR A 11 -17.77 -8.12 10.38
C TYR A 11 -16.48 -8.07 11.22
N SER A 12 -16.04 -9.21 11.77
CA SER A 12 -14.91 -9.25 12.71
C SER A 12 -13.53 -9.39 12.06
N GLN A 13 -13.44 -9.43 10.72
CA GLN A 13 -12.16 -9.52 10.00
C GLN A 13 -12.01 -8.34 9.05
N PRO A 14 -11.12 -7.38 9.30
CA PRO A 14 -10.92 -6.21 8.42
C PRO A 14 -10.47 -6.58 7.00
N GLY A 15 -9.91 -7.78 6.79
CA GLY A 15 -9.56 -8.28 5.45
C GLY A 15 -10.75 -8.74 4.60
N ASN A 16 -11.86 -9.13 5.23
CA ASN A 16 -13.01 -9.71 4.52
C ASN A 16 -13.96 -8.66 3.93
N THR A 17 -14.00 -7.46 4.52
CA THR A 17 -14.88 -6.37 4.05
C THR A 17 -14.46 -5.88 2.66
N TYR A 18 -13.15 -5.82 2.39
CA TYR A 18 -12.63 -5.43 1.08
C TYR A 18 -12.87 -6.50 0.01
N LEU A 19 -12.82 -7.78 0.38
CA LEU A 19 -13.12 -8.89 -0.52
C LEU A 19 -14.59 -8.88 -0.94
N HIS A 20 -15.51 -8.64 0.00
CA HIS A 20 -16.95 -8.56 -0.29
C HIS A 20 -17.31 -7.33 -1.12
N LEU A 21 -16.70 -6.17 -0.85
CA LEU A 21 -16.91 -4.98 -1.67
C LEU A 21 -16.36 -5.17 -3.08
N SER A 22 -15.21 -5.82 -3.25
CA SER A 22 -14.66 -6.11 -4.57
C SER A 22 -15.50 -7.11 -5.36
N LEU A 23 -16.08 -8.11 -4.69
CA LEU A 23 -16.98 -9.09 -5.30
C LEU A 23 -18.33 -8.48 -5.68
N LEU A 24 -18.92 -7.62 -4.83
CA LEU A 24 -20.14 -6.87 -5.13
C LEU A 24 -19.92 -5.92 -6.32
N TYR A 25 -18.80 -5.21 -6.34
CA TYR A 25 -18.45 -4.32 -7.44
C TYR A 25 -18.28 -5.10 -8.75
N ARG A 26 -17.61 -6.25 -8.73
CA ARG A 26 -17.48 -7.14 -9.90
C ARG A 26 -18.84 -7.68 -10.37
N PHE A 27 -19.73 -7.99 -9.44
CA PHE A 27 -21.09 -8.44 -9.78
C PHE A 27 -21.89 -7.33 -10.47
N PHE A 28 -21.88 -6.10 -9.96
CA PHE A 28 -22.53 -4.96 -10.61
C PHE A 28 -21.89 -4.58 -11.94
N SER A 29 -20.59 -4.74 -12.07
CA SER A 29 -19.86 -4.51 -13.31
C SER A 29 -20.25 -5.48 -14.43
N LEU A 30 -20.53 -6.73 -14.10
CA LEU A 30 -21.01 -7.74 -15.06
C LEU A 30 -22.43 -7.46 -15.59
N LEU A 31 -23.20 -6.63 -14.87
CA LEU A 31 -24.57 -6.27 -15.27
C LEU A 31 -24.63 -5.04 -16.18
N SER A 32 -23.54 -4.32 -16.37
CA SER A 32 -23.46 -3.13 -17.23
C SER A 32 -22.61 -3.42 -18.48
N PRO A 33 -23.17 -3.34 -19.71
CA PRO A 33 -22.45 -3.68 -20.95
C PRO A 33 -21.19 -2.84 -21.21
N ASP A 34 -21.13 -1.62 -20.69
CA ASP A 34 -19.97 -0.70 -20.81
C ASP A 34 -18.94 -0.85 -19.70
N ALA A 35 -19.27 -1.55 -18.61
CA ALA A 35 -18.38 -1.67 -17.45
C ALA A 35 -17.15 -2.55 -17.75
N GLY A 36 -17.27 -3.54 -18.60
CA GLY A 36 -16.19 -4.48 -18.93
C GLY A 36 -14.96 -3.82 -19.58
N ASN A 37 -15.15 -2.76 -20.33
CA ASN A 37 -14.06 -2.02 -20.97
C ASN A 37 -13.42 -1.00 -20.00
N ALA A 38 -14.23 -0.35 -19.17
CA ALA A 38 -13.76 0.58 -18.14
C ALA A 38 -12.98 -0.13 -17.02
N GLU A 39 -13.39 -1.35 -16.65
CA GLU A 39 -12.66 -2.17 -15.66
C GLU A 39 -11.32 -2.69 -16.18
N LYS A 40 -11.28 -3.16 -17.41
CA LYS A 40 -10.00 -3.58 -18.03
C LYS A 40 -9.02 -2.42 -18.08
N ASN A 41 -9.48 -1.23 -18.45
CA ASN A 41 -8.65 -0.05 -18.49
C ASN A 41 -8.19 0.39 -17.09
N SER A 42 -9.09 0.37 -16.10
CA SER A 42 -8.72 0.77 -14.72
C SER A 42 -7.73 -0.20 -14.08
N SER A 43 -7.87 -1.50 -14.30
CA SER A 43 -6.90 -2.50 -13.84
C SER A 43 -5.53 -2.31 -14.51
N ALA A 44 -5.50 -2.02 -15.81
CA ALA A 44 -4.26 -1.75 -16.53
C ALA A 44 -3.56 -0.47 -16.03
N TYR A 45 -4.31 0.61 -15.79
CA TYR A 45 -3.75 1.85 -15.24
C TYR A 45 -3.19 1.65 -13.83
N LEU A 46 -3.91 0.92 -12.98
CA LEU A 46 -3.42 0.59 -11.64
C LEU A 46 -2.13 -0.21 -11.71
N GLN A 47 -2.08 -1.26 -12.53
CA GLN A 47 -0.88 -2.09 -12.68
C GLN A 47 0.31 -1.27 -13.15
N GLN A 48 0.14 -0.41 -14.16
CA GLN A 48 1.21 0.48 -14.63
C GLN A 48 1.71 1.43 -13.53
N ALA A 49 0.79 1.98 -12.72
CA ALA A 49 1.16 2.84 -11.60
C ALA A 49 1.93 2.09 -10.52
N LEU A 50 1.50 0.86 -10.18
CA LEU A 50 2.18 0.01 -9.22
C LEU A 50 3.58 -0.37 -9.69
N ASP A 51 3.72 -0.76 -10.97
CA ASP A 51 5.00 -1.09 -11.59
C ASP A 51 5.96 0.11 -11.57
N TYR A 52 5.44 1.30 -11.92
CA TYR A 52 6.23 2.52 -11.85
C TYR A 52 6.74 2.80 -10.44
N LEU A 53 5.88 2.70 -9.44
CA LEU A 53 6.24 2.92 -8.03
C LEU A 53 7.26 1.88 -7.54
N GLN A 54 7.09 0.60 -7.89
CA GLN A 54 8.01 -0.47 -7.52
C GLN A 54 9.41 -0.30 -8.11
N HIS A 55 9.51 0.18 -9.33
CA HIS A 55 10.82 0.40 -9.97
C HIS A 55 11.50 1.71 -9.56
N ASN A 56 10.74 2.68 -9.04
CA ASN A 56 11.24 4.03 -8.77
C ASN A 56 11.17 4.43 -7.29
N TYR A 57 10.74 3.58 -6.37
CA TYR A 57 10.50 3.94 -4.96
C TYR A 57 11.69 4.61 -4.26
N ALA A 58 12.92 4.29 -4.66
CA ALA A 58 14.15 4.84 -4.08
C ALA A 58 14.43 6.29 -4.50
N TYR A 59 13.75 6.77 -5.55
CA TYR A 59 13.92 8.12 -6.05
C TYR A 59 12.87 9.08 -5.50
N VAL A 60 13.09 10.37 -5.70
CA VAL A 60 12.07 11.40 -5.40
C VAL A 60 10.93 11.28 -6.41
N ILE A 61 9.79 10.77 -5.97
CA ILE A 61 8.59 10.60 -6.78
C ILE A 61 7.53 11.62 -6.35
N LYS A 62 7.00 12.35 -7.33
CA LYS A 62 5.74 13.10 -7.18
C LYS A 62 4.60 12.27 -7.75
N ILE A 63 3.50 12.15 -7.02
CA ILE A 63 2.32 11.38 -7.49
C ILE A 63 1.76 11.94 -8.80
N GLN A 64 1.96 13.24 -9.06
CA GLN A 64 1.65 13.85 -10.36
C GLN A 64 2.44 13.22 -11.52
N ASP A 65 3.70 12.83 -11.28
CA ASP A 65 4.53 12.22 -12.33
C ASP A 65 4.09 10.79 -12.61
N VAL A 66 3.63 10.07 -11.59
CA VAL A 66 3.01 8.73 -11.74
C VAL A 66 1.75 8.82 -12.60
N ALA A 67 0.86 9.76 -12.29
CA ALA A 67 -0.37 9.98 -13.07
C ALA A 67 -0.06 10.33 -14.53
N ARG A 68 0.92 11.20 -14.76
CA ARG A 68 1.39 11.57 -16.11
C ARG A 68 1.97 10.38 -16.86
N TYR A 69 2.78 9.55 -16.19
CA TYR A 69 3.37 8.36 -16.80
C TYR A 69 2.29 7.36 -17.25
N VAL A 70 1.27 7.16 -16.42
CA VAL A 70 0.14 6.27 -16.74
C VAL A 70 -0.82 6.88 -17.78
N GLY A 71 -0.78 8.21 -17.96
CA GLY A 71 -1.65 8.92 -18.90
C GLY A 71 -3.05 9.22 -18.37
N ILE A 72 -3.18 9.37 -17.05
CA ILE A 72 -4.45 9.67 -16.37
C ILE A 72 -4.32 10.92 -15.50
N ASP A 73 -5.48 11.47 -15.13
CA ASP A 73 -5.56 12.58 -14.19
C ASP A 73 -5.15 12.15 -12.77
N ARG A 74 -4.49 13.04 -12.01
CA ARG A 74 -4.07 12.78 -10.64
C ARG A 74 -5.23 12.42 -9.74
N THR A 75 -6.37 13.09 -9.88
CA THR A 75 -7.57 12.84 -9.08
C THR A 75 -8.13 11.44 -9.36
N TYR A 76 -8.11 11.03 -10.63
CA TYR A 76 -8.52 9.68 -11.03
C TYR A 76 -7.55 8.61 -10.48
N LEU A 77 -6.23 8.87 -10.50
CA LEU A 77 -5.25 7.97 -9.88
C LEU A 77 -5.54 7.75 -8.38
N TYR A 78 -5.85 8.83 -7.64
CA TYR A 78 -6.23 8.73 -6.22
C TYR A 78 -7.50 7.91 -6.02
N LYS A 79 -8.55 8.15 -6.83
CA LYS A 79 -9.79 7.37 -6.79
C LYS A 79 -9.53 5.90 -7.08
N LEU A 80 -8.68 5.60 -8.06
CA LEU A 80 -8.33 4.25 -8.47
C LEU A 80 -7.63 3.49 -7.33
N PHE A 81 -6.60 4.09 -6.72
CA PHE A 81 -5.89 3.49 -5.58
C PHE A 81 -6.81 3.28 -4.37
N THR A 82 -7.61 4.27 -4.02
CA THR A 82 -8.54 4.18 -2.89
C THR A 82 -9.60 3.11 -3.13
N ARG A 83 -10.13 3.01 -4.35
CA ARG A 83 -11.15 2.03 -4.70
C ARG A 83 -10.61 0.60 -4.70
N GLU A 84 -9.43 0.38 -5.29
CA GLU A 84 -8.88 -0.96 -5.50
C GLU A 84 -8.03 -1.45 -4.32
N LEU A 85 -7.33 -0.54 -3.64
CA LEU A 85 -6.37 -0.88 -2.58
C LEU A 85 -6.75 -0.34 -1.20
N GLY A 86 -7.79 0.50 -1.11
CA GLY A 86 -8.21 1.13 0.15
C GLY A 86 -7.24 2.18 0.71
N ILE A 87 -6.21 2.56 -0.04
CA ILE A 87 -5.17 3.51 0.38
C ILE A 87 -4.83 4.47 -0.75
N SER A 88 -4.27 5.64 -0.41
CA SER A 88 -3.80 6.59 -1.42
C SER A 88 -2.50 6.12 -2.09
N PRO A 89 -2.18 6.63 -3.29
CA PRO A 89 -0.90 6.35 -3.96
C PRO A 89 0.30 6.69 -3.09
N GLN A 90 0.21 7.76 -2.31
CA GLN A 90 1.27 8.21 -1.43
C GLN A 90 1.47 7.26 -0.24
N GLN A 91 0.37 6.79 0.36
CA GLN A 91 0.42 5.77 1.41
C GLN A 91 1.00 4.46 0.88
N TYR A 92 0.65 4.06 -0.34
CA TYR A 92 1.23 2.89 -0.99
C TYR A 92 2.75 3.02 -1.15
N LEU A 93 3.23 4.17 -1.66
CA LEU A 93 4.67 4.44 -1.81
C LEU A 93 5.41 4.37 -0.46
N ILE A 94 4.85 4.96 0.60
CA ILE A 94 5.43 4.89 1.94
C ILE A 94 5.51 3.44 2.43
N ARG A 95 4.44 2.66 2.30
CA ARG A 95 4.43 1.25 2.69
C ARG A 95 5.44 0.41 1.91
N LEU A 96 5.57 0.66 0.62
CA LEU A 96 6.58 0.01 -0.24
C LEU A 96 8.00 0.32 0.25
N ARG A 97 8.31 1.59 0.51
CA ARG A 97 9.60 2.03 1.05
C ARG A 97 9.91 1.39 2.42
N LEU A 98 8.91 1.33 3.31
CA LEU A 98 9.05 0.70 4.62
C LEU A 98 9.28 -0.81 4.53
N SER A 99 8.62 -1.49 3.61
CA SER A 99 8.83 -2.92 3.35
C SER A 99 10.27 -3.19 2.89
N MET A 100 10.80 -2.37 1.98
CA MET A 100 12.18 -2.47 1.52
C MET A 100 13.17 -2.15 2.64
N ALA A 101 12.91 -1.12 3.44
CA ALA A 101 13.73 -0.78 4.60
C ALA A 101 13.76 -1.91 5.65
N LYS A 102 12.62 -2.54 5.92
CA LYS A 102 12.53 -3.71 6.81
C LYS A 102 13.47 -4.84 6.34
N ARG A 103 13.49 -5.12 5.04
CA ARG A 103 14.39 -6.13 4.45
C ARG A 103 15.86 -5.74 4.63
N LEU A 104 16.24 -4.50 4.36
CA LEU A 104 17.62 -4.02 4.53
C LEU A 104 18.05 -4.05 6.00
N LEU A 105 17.16 -3.69 6.93
CA LEU A 105 17.43 -3.76 8.37
C LEU A 105 17.71 -5.20 8.84
N ALA A 106 17.02 -6.19 8.26
CA ALA A 106 17.18 -7.59 8.61
C ALA A 106 18.40 -8.25 7.96
N SER A 107 18.83 -7.78 6.79
CA SER A 107 19.82 -8.47 5.95
C SER A 107 21.17 -7.74 5.83
N THR A 108 21.30 -6.52 6.37
CA THR A 108 22.52 -5.71 6.24
C THR A 108 22.86 -4.97 7.55
N ASP A 109 24.12 -4.55 7.66
CA ASP A 109 24.63 -3.71 8.74
C ASP A 109 24.66 -2.21 8.38
N LEU A 110 23.99 -1.82 7.29
CA LEU A 110 23.89 -0.42 6.85
C LEU A 110 23.36 0.46 7.98
N ARG A 111 23.87 1.68 8.09
CA ARG A 111 23.36 2.67 9.06
C ARG A 111 21.89 2.99 8.76
N ILE A 112 21.15 3.37 9.79
CA ILE A 112 19.74 3.79 9.64
C ILE A 112 19.60 4.93 8.63
N THR A 113 20.55 5.87 8.61
CA THR A 113 20.60 6.96 7.62
C THR A 113 20.80 6.46 6.19
N GLU A 114 21.66 5.47 6.01
CA GLU A 114 21.93 4.88 4.69
C GLU A 114 20.69 4.12 4.16
N ILE A 115 20.02 3.38 5.03
CA ILE A 115 18.77 2.68 4.70
C ILE A 115 17.66 3.69 4.36
N SER A 116 17.51 4.75 5.16
CA SER A 116 16.55 5.82 4.89
C SER A 116 16.74 6.41 3.49
N ASN A 117 17.96 6.78 3.16
CA ASN A 117 18.31 7.35 1.84
C ASN A 117 18.09 6.32 0.70
N SER A 118 18.52 5.08 0.90
CA SER A 118 18.37 4.01 -0.10
C SER A 118 16.92 3.65 -0.39
N CYS A 119 16.02 3.89 0.57
CA CYS A 119 14.59 3.66 0.42
C CYS A 119 13.81 4.90 -0.04
N GLY A 120 14.49 6.03 -0.33
CA GLY A 120 13.87 7.22 -0.91
C GLY A 120 13.16 8.13 0.10
N PHE A 121 13.46 8.02 1.40
CA PHE A 121 12.99 8.99 2.39
C PHE A 121 13.82 10.27 2.32
N ALA A 122 13.18 11.41 2.57
CA ALA A 122 13.85 12.71 2.53
C ALA A 122 14.91 12.86 3.64
N ASP A 123 14.66 12.26 4.80
CA ASP A 123 15.53 12.27 5.96
C ASP A 123 15.25 11.08 6.90
N SER A 124 16.20 10.82 7.81
CA SER A 124 16.10 9.71 8.76
C SER A 124 15.01 9.90 9.80
N ALA A 125 14.67 11.14 10.16
CA ALA A 125 13.63 11.43 11.14
C ALA A 125 12.25 11.06 10.58
N SER A 126 11.97 11.45 9.34
CA SER A 126 10.77 11.06 8.60
C SER A 126 10.67 9.55 8.45
N PHE A 127 11.77 8.89 8.09
CA PHE A 127 11.85 7.42 8.01
C PHE A 127 11.51 6.77 9.35
N CYS A 128 12.18 7.16 10.45
CA CYS A 128 11.95 6.58 11.77
C CYS A 128 10.50 6.79 12.23
N HIS A 129 9.94 7.97 11.98
CA HIS A 129 8.54 8.27 12.31
C HIS A 129 7.57 7.35 11.56
N HIS A 130 7.69 7.23 10.25
CA HIS A 130 6.84 6.35 9.44
C HIS A 130 7.03 4.87 9.79
N PHE A 131 8.26 4.45 10.05
CA PHE A 131 8.57 3.07 10.43
C PHE A 131 7.91 2.71 11.75
N GLN A 132 8.08 3.56 12.78
CA GLN A 132 7.47 3.35 14.09
C GLN A 132 5.93 3.41 14.03
N ALA A 133 5.36 4.34 13.26
CA ALA A 133 3.92 4.43 13.08
C ALA A 133 3.33 3.17 12.40
N HIS A 134 4.09 2.54 11.49
CA HIS A 134 3.62 1.39 10.75
C HIS A 134 3.88 0.05 11.45
N PHE A 135 5.04 -0.11 12.09
CA PHE A 135 5.47 -1.35 12.73
C PHE A 135 5.42 -1.35 14.25
N SER A 136 5.03 -0.23 14.88
CA SER A 136 4.96 -0.04 16.34
C SER A 136 6.29 -0.19 17.09
N ILE A 137 7.41 -0.28 16.38
CA ILE A 137 8.77 -0.35 16.90
C ILE A 137 9.70 0.54 16.07
N THR A 138 10.79 1.01 16.66
CA THR A 138 11.78 1.79 15.92
C THR A 138 12.65 0.92 15.02
N PRO A 139 13.25 1.47 13.94
CA PRO A 139 14.19 0.73 13.09
C PRO A 139 15.34 0.10 13.87
N SER A 140 15.88 0.79 14.88
CA SER A 140 16.97 0.30 15.74
C SER A 140 16.53 -0.87 16.63
N GLN A 141 15.32 -0.82 17.15
CA GLN A 141 14.75 -1.95 17.91
C GLN A 141 14.51 -3.15 17.02
N PHE A 142 13.95 -2.95 15.82
CA PHE A 142 13.73 -4.02 14.85
C PHE A 142 15.04 -4.72 14.47
N ARG A 143 16.15 -3.98 14.28
CA ARG A 143 17.46 -4.56 13.96
C ARG A 143 17.98 -5.49 15.06
N LYS A 144 17.75 -5.15 16.33
CA LYS A 144 18.19 -5.97 17.46
C LYS A 144 17.39 -7.26 17.60
N GLU A 145 16.14 -7.27 17.19
CA GLU A 145 15.22 -8.38 17.30
C GLU A 145 14.47 -8.61 15.95
N PRO A 146 15.15 -9.07 14.90
CA PRO A 146 14.58 -9.12 13.55
C PRO A 146 13.42 -10.12 13.36
N GLY A 147 13.07 -10.87 14.38
CA GLY A 147 11.95 -11.83 14.38
C GLY A 147 10.70 -11.38 15.15
N ARG A 148 10.73 -10.21 15.76
CA ARG A 148 9.57 -9.69 16.48
C ARG A 148 8.56 -9.13 15.49
N GLU A 149 7.58 -9.93 15.11
CA GLU A 149 6.43 -9.44 14.36
C GLU A 149 5.70 -8.38 15.19
N PRO A 150 5.32 -7.26 14.58
CA PRO A 150 4.55 -6.24 15.28
C PRO A 150 3.23 -6.87 15.75
N VAL A 151 2.96 -6.73 17.05
CA VAL A 151 1.63 -7.04 17.59
C VAL A 151 0.65 -6.10 16.91
N MET A 152 -0.15 -6.67 16.02
CA MET A 152 -1.27 -5.96 15.41
C MET A 152 -2.39 -5.79 16.45
#